data_baf5a654977c9d1a8d1f3f64fffea335
#
_entry.id   baf5a654977c9d1a8d1f3f64fffea335
#
_cell.length_a   1.000
_cell.length_b   1.000
_cell.length_c   1.000
_cell.angle_alpha   90.00
_cell.angle_beta   90.00
_cell.angle_gamma   90.00
#
_symmetry.space_group_name_H-M   'P 1'
#
loop_
_entity.id
_entity.type
_entity.pdbx_description
1 polymer ?
#
loop_
_entity_poly.entity_id
_entity_poly.type
_entity_poly.pdbx_seq_one_letter_code
_entity_poly.pdbx_strand_id
1 'polypeptide(L)'
;LIENQNLILPAWVQGLRTLNWAKDNRSIYYLLNQQGSFSLQEIELDSGNIKTIDTSNFTLLEQPTLAPDGSLAFIAQSATLPPRIVLLKDGKIRIIARSASDLLSPEDFAKPQEFSWVSSDGVRVYGLYYPPTNACFTNDGAPPLVTYIHGGPTSQVENGFSMDAAFFTSRGYAYFAVNYRGSTGYGRSYRD
;
A
#
# COMPACT_ATOMS: atom_id res chain seq x y z
N LEU A 1 -20.95 -12.26 -0.67
CA LEU A 1 -19.80 -12.53 -1.53
C LEU A 1 -18.48 -12.20 -0.82
N ILE A 2 -18.21 -10.94 -0.54
CA ILE A 2 -17.00 -10.51 0.21
C ILE A 2 -17.49 -9.70 1.40
N GLU A 3 -17.25 -10.17 2.61
CA GLU A 3 -17.66 -9.50 3.84
C GLU A 3 -16.41 -9.06 4.64
N ASN A 4 -16.55 -7.95 5.37
CA ASN A 4 -15.53 -7.43 6.29
C ASN A 4 -14.15 -7.14 5.64
N GLN A 5 -14.12 -6.73 4.37
CA GLN A 5 -12.90 -6.34 3.66
C GLN A 5 -12.95 -4.86 3.26
N ASN A 6 -11.78 -4.24 3.19
CA ASN A 6 -11.65 -2.85 2.78
C ASN A 6 -11.38 -2.80 1.27
N LEU A 7 -12.42 -2.58 0.48
CA LEU A 7 -12.37 -2.61 -0.98
C LEU A 7 -12.52 -1.22 -1.61
N ILE A 8 -13.07 -0.25 -0.86
CA ILE A 8 -13.49 1.03 -1.41
C ILE A 8 -12.71 2.15 -0.72
N LEU A 9 -12.16 3.04 -1.53
CA LEU A 9 -11.59 4.30 -1.08
C LEU A 9 -12.72 5.29 -0.73
N PRO A 10 -12.44 6.36 0.02
CA PRO A 10 -13.46 7.31 0.45
C PRO A 10 -14.28 7.87 -0.72
N ALA A 11 -15.61 7.78 -0.64
CA ALA A 11 -16.53 8.15 -1.73
C ALA A 11 -16.53 9.65 -2.09
N TRP A 12 -16.02 10.50 -1.22
CA TRP A 12 -15.89 11.94 -1.50
C TRP A 12 -14.72 12.30 -2.42
N VAL A 13 -13.79 11.37 -2.63
CA VAL A 13 -12.73 11.53 -3.64
C VAL A 13 -13.20 10.88 -4.93
N GLN A 14 -13.56 11.71 -5.91
CA GLN A 14 -14.06 11.22 -7.19
C GLN A 14 -12.92 10.71 -8.10
N GLY A 15 -13.28 9.80 -9.02
CA GLY A 15 -12.34 9.26 -10.01
C GLY A 15 -11.43 8.16 -9.50
N LEU A 16 -11.55 7.74 -8.24
CA LEU A 16 -10.81 6.60 -7.71
C LEU A 16 -11.44 5.28 -8.16
N ARG A 17 -10.60 4.42 -8.73
CA ARG A 17 -10.98 3.07 -9.16
C ARG A 17 -10.27 2.05 -8.31
N THR A 18 -11.05 1.11 -7.78
CA THR A 18 -10.53 -0.01 -6.99
C THR A 18 -10.95 -1.37 -7.55
N LEU A 19 -11.81 -1.35 -8.58
CA LEU A 19 -12.31 -2.57 -9.23
C LEU A 19 -12.52 -2.38 -10.73
N ASN A 20 -12.48 -3.49 -11.47
CA ASN A 20 -12.82 -3.58 -12.90
C ASN A 20 -13.46 -4.93 -13.20
N TRP A 21 -14.43 -4.93 -14.12
CA TRP A 21 -14.90 -6.16 -14.72
C TRP A 21 -13.80 -6.81 -15.56
N ALA A 22 -13.65 -8.12 -15.46
CA ALA A 22 -12.83 -8.88 -16.37
C ALA A 22 -13.47 -8.92 -17.78
N LYS A 23 -12.67 -9.23 -18.78
CA LYS A 23 -13.12 -9.27 -20.19
C LYS A 23 -14.23 -10.29 -20.46
N ASP A 24 -14.28 -11.35 -19.67
CA ASP A 24 -15.27 -12.44 -19.77
C ASP A 24 -16.63 -12.06 -19.17
N ASN A 25 -16.76 -10.93 -18.47
CA ASN A 25 -17.89 -10.50 -17.69
C ASN A 25 -18.34 -11.51 -16.60
N ARG A 26 -17.45 -12.42 -16.19
CA ARG A 26 -17.68 -13.46 -15.18
C ARG A 26 -16.82 -13.28 -13.96
N SER A 27 -15.79 -12.47 -14.06
CA SER A 27 -14.86 -12.16 -12.98
C SER A 27 -14.75 -10.65 -12.75
N ILE A 28 -14.33 -10.27 -11.55
CA ILE A 28 -14.01 -8.89 -11.16
C ILE A 28 -12.59 -8.86 -10.61
N TYR A 29 -11.75 -7.99 -11.14
CA TYR A 29 -10.50 -7.59 -10.52
C TYR A 29 -10.76 -6.48 -9.51
N TYR A 30 -10.18 -6.61 -8.31
CA TYR A 30 -10.32 -5.59 -7.27
C TYR A 30 -9.06 -5.46 -6.43
N LEU A 31 -8.89 -4.30 -5.81
CA LEU A 31 -7.83 -4.04 -4.86
C LEU A 31 -8.33 -4.32 -3.45
N LEU A 32 -7.65 -5.23 -2.76
CA LEU A 32 -7.89 -5.52 -1.35
C LEU A 32 -6.87 -4.75 -0.51
N ASN A 33 -7.38 -3.85 0.35
CA ASN A 33 -6.57 -3.13 1.31
C ASN A 33 -6.55 -3.87 2.66
N GLN A 34 -5.36 -4.24 3.11
CA GLN A 34 -5.14 -4.83 4.43
C GLN A 34 -3.96 -4.11 5.10
N GLN A 35 -4.25 -3.39 6.18
CA GLN A 35 -3.25 -2.70 7.01
C GLN A 35 -2.36 -1.71 6.23
N GLY A 36 -2.94 -1.04 5.23
CA GLY A 36 -2.23 -0.09 4.38
C GLY A 36 -1.47 -0.73 3.21
N SER A 37 -1.47 -2.04 3.10
CA SER A 37 -0.95 -2.76 1.93
C SER A 37 -2.08 -3.19 1.01
N PHE A 38 -1.85 -3.11 -0.30
CA PHE A 38 -2.84 -3.44 -1.33
C PHE A 38 -2.40 -4.65 -2.13
N SER A 39 -3.31 -5.57 -2.36
CA SER A 39 -3.13 -6.70 -3.25
C SER A 39 -4.19 -6.71 -4.34
N LEU A 40 -3.82 -7.18 -5.53
CA LEU A 40 -4.73 -7.37 -6.65
C LEU A 40 -5.39 -8.75 -6.52
N GLN A 41 -6.72 -8.76 -6.49
CA GLN A 41 -7.52 -9.96 -6.40
C GLN A 41 -8.39 -10.11 -7.64
N GLU A 42 -8.69 -11.34 -7.98
CA GLU A 42 -9.71 -11.72 -8.95
C GLU A 42 -10.75 -12.59 -8.26
N ILE A 43 -12.03 -12.24 -8.39
CA ILE A 43 -13.14 -13.06 -7.92
C ILE A 43 -13.95 -13.55 -9.11
N GLU A 44 -14.15 -14.85 -9.21
CA GLU A 44 -15.08 -15.48 -10.15
C GLU A 44 -16.50 -15.44 -9.55
N LEU A 45 -17.46 -14.86 -10.27
CA LEU A 45 -18.78 -14.58 -9.71
C LEU A 45 -19.65 -15.81 -9.55
N ASP A 46 -19.52 -16.80 -10.43
CA ASP A 46 -20.33 -18.01 -10.42
C ASP A 46 -19.95 -18.94 -9.25
N SER A 47 -18.66 -19.08 -8.99
CA SER A 47 -18.15 -19.96 -7.93
C SER A 47 -17.84 -19.24 -6.61
N GLY A 48 -17.64 -17.92 -6.65
CA GLY A 48 -17.13 -17.13 -5.54
C GLY A 48 -15.64 -17.35 -5.22
N ASN A 49 -14.93 -18.08 -6.07
CA ASN A 49 -13.50 -18.32 -5.89
C ASN A 49 -12.70 -17.03 -6.01
N ILE A 50 -11.78 -16.82 -5.07
CA ILE A 50 -10.90 -15.66 -5.05
C ILE A 50 -9.47 -16.12 -5.30
N LYS A 51 -8.79 -15.43 -6.20
CA LYS A 51 -7.38 -15.66 -6.53
C LYS A 51 -6.60 -14.36 -6.34
N THR A 52 -5.50 -14.44 -5.61
CA THR A 52 -4.52 -13.34 -5.54
C THR A 52 -3.66 -13.36 -6.81
N ILE A 53 -3.57 -12.22 -7.47
CA ILE A 53 -2.72 -12.02 -8.63
C ILE A 53 -1.35 -11.53 -8.15
N ASP A 54 -0.31 -12.18 -8.61
CA ASP A 54 1.06 -11.77 -8.30
C ASP A 54 1.36 -10.41 -8.93
N THR A 55 1.65 -9.44 -8.09
CA THR A 55 2.06 -8.08 -8.48
C THR A 55 3.51 -7.80 -8.10
N SER A 56 4.33 -8.85 -7.93
CA SER A 56 5.73 -8.74 -7.55
C SER A 56 5.91 -8.05 -6.18
N ASN A 57 6.84 -7.10 -6.07
CA ASN A 57 7.19 -6.42 -4.81
C ASN A 57 6.38 -5.13 -4.57
N PHE A 58 5.31 -4.90 -5.31
CA PHE A 58 4.46 -3.73 -5.11
C PHE A 58 3.50 -3.95 -3.94
N THR A 59 3.45 -2.99 -3.04
CA THR A 59 2.63 -3.03 -1.82
C THR A 59 1.50 -2.00 -1.81
N LEU A 60 1.55 -1.01 -2.72
CA LEU A 60 0.47 -0.06 -2.94
C LEU A 60 0.12 -0.04 -4.42
N LEU A 61 -1.14 -0.34 -4.72
CA LEU A 61 -1.71 -0.42 -6.06
C LEU A 61 -2.89 0.54 -6.16
N GLU A 62 -2.98 1.25 -7.29
CA GLU A 62 -4.00 2.27 -7.49
C GLU A 62 -4.50 2.25 -8.94
N GLN A 63 -5.73 2.70 -9.13
CA GLN A 63 -6.34 2.98 -10.44
C GLN A 63 -6.29 1.80 -11.44
N PRO A 64 -6.64 0.57 -11.05
CA PRO A 64 -6.66 -0.54 -12.00
C PRO A 64 -7.57 -0.22 -13.19
N THR A 65 -7.11 -0.52 -14.39
CA THR A 65 -7.84 -0.26 -15.65
C THR A 65 -7.60 -1.41 -16.60
N LEU A 66 -8.68 -2.07 -17.00
CA LEU A 66 -8.62 -3.17 -17.95
C LEU A 66 -8.70 -2.65 -19.40
N ALA A 67 -7.80 -3.09 -20.24
CA ALA A 67 -7.82 -2.83 -21.67
C ALA A 67 -8.63 -3.90 -22.43
N PRO A 68 -9.12 -3.60 -23.65
CA PRO A 68 -9.91 -4.55 -24.46
C PRO A 68 -9.17 -5.86 -24.79
N ASP A 69 -7.84 -5.84 -24.78
CA ASP A 69 -7.01 -7.03 -25.05
C ASP A 69 -6.82 -7.92 -23.79
N GLY A 70 -7.42 -7.53 -22.66
CA GLY A 70 -7.32 -8.24 -21.38
C GLY A 70 -6.10 -7.87 -20.55
N SER A 71 -5.26 -6.94 -20.99
CA SER A 71 -4.18 -6.42 -20.15
C SER A 71 -4.72 -5.45 -19.09
N LEU A 72 -4.12 -5.47 -17.90
CA LEU A 72 -4.50 -4.63 -16.77
C LEU A 72 -3.39 -3.62 -16.49
N ALA A 73 -3.72 -2.33 -16.59
CA ALA A 73 -2.81 -1.24 -16.23
C ALA A 73 -3.17 -0.69 -14.86
N PHE A 74 -2.18 -0.32 -14.05
CA PHE A 74 -2.37 0.29 -12.73
C PHE A 74 -1.13 1.09 -12.32
N ILE A 75 -1.30 1.98 -11.36
CA ILE A 75 -0.19 2.62 -10.66
C ILE A 75 0.27 1.66 -9.57
N ALA A 76 1.57 1.41 -9.48
CA ALA A 76 2.17 0.52 -8.50
C ALA A 76 3.38 1.15 -7.85
N GLN A 77 3.53 0.95 -6.56
CA GLN A 77 4.65 1.43 -5.76
C GLN A 77 4.89 0.52 -4.55
N SER A 78 6.00 0.70 -3.90
CA SER A 78 6.28 0.16 -2.57
C SER A 78 7.09 1.19 -1.77
N ALA A 79 7.34 0.93 -0.51
CA ALA A 79 8.16 1.83 0.30
C ALA A 79 9.57 2.09 -0.28
N THR A 80 10.10 1.16 -1.09
CA THR A 80 11.43 1.24 -1.70
C THR A 80 11.40 1.53 -3.21
N LEU A 81 10.21 1.62 -3.80
CA LEU A 81 10.03 1.84 -5.24
C LEU A 81 9.02 2.98 -5.47
N PRO A 82 9.47 4.14 -5.99
CA PRO A 82 8.58 5.24 -6.34
C PRO A 82 7.46 4.82 -7.32
N PRO A 83 6.34 5.57 -7.39
CA PRO A 83 5.20 5.23 -8.24
C PRO A 83 5.58 4.96 -9.70
N ARG A 84 4.98 3.94 -10.28
CA ARG A 84 5.19 3.49 -11.67
C ARG A 84 3.85 3.15 -12.31
N ILE A 85 3.73 3.38 -13.61
CA ILE A 85 2.66 2.80 -14.39
C ILE A 85 3.14 1.42 -14.84
N VAL A 86 2.38 0.39 -14.50
CA VAL A 86 2.68 -0.99 -14.87
C VAL A 86 1.55 -1.58 -15.70
N LEU A 87 1.92 -2.51 -16.56
CA LEU A 87 1.00 -3.32 -17.34
C LEU A 87 1.19 -4.79 -16.97
N LEU A 88 0.13 -5.42 -16.53
CA LEU A 88 0.05 -6.85 -16.28
C LEU A 88 -0.65 -7.53 -17.45
N LYS A 89 0.02 -8.48 -18.09
CA LYS A 89 -0.54 -9.32 -19.17
C LYS A 89 0.05 -10.72 -19.07
N ASP A 90 -0.79 -11.73 -19.18
CA ASP A 90 -0.40 -13.14 -19.14
C ASP A 90 0.52 -13.48 -17.96
N GLY A 91 0.22 -12.93 -16.77
CA GLY A 91 1.00 -13.10 -15.54
C GLY A 91 2.36 -12.37 -15.54
N LYS A 92 2.66 -11.55 -16.55
CA LYS A 92 3.92 -10.81 -16.64
C LYS A 92 3.69 -9.32 -16.41
N ILE A 93 4.54 -8.72 -15.57
CA ILE A 93 4.55 -7.29 -15.30
C ILE A 93 5.57 -6.59 -16.20
N ARG A 94 5.13 -5.50 -16.83
CA ARG A 94 5.97 -4.60 -17.60
C ARG A 94 5.81 -3.17 -17.08
N ILE A 95 6.90 -2.50 -16.73
CA ILE A 95 6.91 -1.09 -16.34
C ILE A 95 6.80 -0.24 -17.62
N ILE A 96 5.79 0.63 -17.66
CA ILE A 96 5.51 1.52 -18.80
C ILE A 96 6.10 2.90 -18.57
N ALA A 97 5.97 3.43 -17.34
CA ALA A 97 6.51 4.73 -16.97
C ALA A 97 6.91 4.75 -15.50
N ARG A 98 7.78 5.67 -15.14
CA ARG A 98 8.27 5.90 -13.78
C ARG A 98 8.05 7.36 -13.39
N SER A 99 7.70 7.62 -12.15
CA SER A 99 7.56 8.98 -11.61
C SER A 99 8.91 9.62 -11.27
N ALA A 100 9.95 8.82 -11.06
CA ALA A 100 11.30 9.27 -10.75
C ALA A 100 12.33 8.41 -11.49
N SER A 101 13.54 8.95 -11.65
CA SER A 101 14.68 8.20 -12.17
C SER A 101 15.14 7.15 -11.14
N ASP A 102 15.65 6.02 -11.61
CA ASP A 102 16.23 4.95 -10.76
C ASP A 102 17.70 5.30 -10.36
N LEU A 103 17.93 6.54 -9.90
CA LEU A 103 19.26 6.98 -9.43
C LEU A 103 19.62 6.41 -8.07
N LEU A 104 18.61 6.05 -7.27
CA LEU A 104 18.78 5.40 -5.98
C LEU A 104 18.31 3.95 -6.09
N SER A 105 19.05 3.08 -5.42
CA SER A 105 18.72 1.66 -5.34
C SER A 105 17.61 1.42 -4.31
N PRO A 106 16.81 0.37 -4.44
CA PRO A 106 15.82 0.00 -3.42
C PRO A 106 16.41 -0.20 -2.02
N GLU A 107 17.71 -0.53 -1.92
CA GLU A 107 18.44 -0.70 -0.66
C GLU A 107 18.72 0.64 0.05
N ASP A 108 18.66 1.74 -0.66
CA ASP A 108 18.84 3.09 -0.09
C ASP A 108 17.59 3.56 0.70
N PHE A 109 16.49 2.83 0.59
CA PHE A 109 15.23 3.18 1.24
C PHE A 109 14.88 2.22 2.37
N ALA A 110 14.37 2.76 3.47
CA ALA A 110 13.89 1.96 4.60
C ALA A 110 12.67 1.12 4.20
N LYS A 111 12.73 -0.17 4.53
CA LYS A 111 11.55 -1.05 4.44
C LYS A 111 10.75 -0.91 5.72
N PRO A 112 9.47 -0.54 5.65
CA PRO A 112 8.65 -0.43 6.83
C PRO A 112 8.42 -1.80 7.48
N GLN A 113 8.31 -1.77 8.79
CA GLN A 113 7.90 -2.90 9.61
C GLN A 113 6.51 -2.57 10.16
N GLU A 114 5.59 -3.50 10.03
CA GLU A 114 4.29 -3.39 10.69
C GLU A 114 4.49 -3.42 12.20
N PHE A 115 3.93 -2.44 12.89
CA PHE A 115 4.05 -2.32 14.33
C PHE A 115 2.66 -2.14 14.94
N SER A 116 2.46 -2.75 16.09
CA SER A 116 1.23 -2.56 16.84
C SER A 116 1.50 -2.57 18.35
N TRP A 117 0.70 -1.82 19.10
CA TRP A 117 0.75 -1.80 20.55
C TRP A 117 -0.66 -1.73 21.12
N VAL A 118 -0.78 -2.00 22.41
CA VAL A 118 -2.04 -1.87 23.12
C VAL A 118 -2.05 -0.51 23.81
N SER A 119 -3.07 0.30 23.52
CA SER A 119 -3.30 1.59 24.15
C SER A 119 -3.76 1.41 25.60
N SER A 120 -3.75 2.48 26.40
CA SER A 120 -4.13 2.47 27.82
C SER A 120 -5.57 1.98 28.08
N ASP A 121 -6.44 2.05 27.08
CA ASP A 121 -7.82 1.55 27.12
C ASP A 121 -7.98 0.10 26.62
N GLY A 122 -6.86 -0.61 26.40
CA GLY A 122 -6.85 -2.00 25.95
C GLY A 122 -7.03 -2.21 24.45
N VAL A 123 -7.21 -1.15 23.66
CA VAL A 123 -7.39 -1.27 22.21
C VAL A 123 -6.04 -1.31 21.50
N ARG A 124 -5.91 -2.22 20.53
CA ARG A 124 -4.71 -2.32 19.68
C ARG A 124 -4.67 -1.17 18.68
N VAL A 125 -3.50 -0.55 18.56
CA VAL A 125 -3.20 0.53 17.60
C VAL A 125 -2.10 0.04 16.67
N TYR A 126 -2.07 0.56 15.45
CA TYR A 126 -1.18 0.10 14.38
C TYR A 126 -0.36 1.26 13.80
N GLY A 127 0.72 0.91 13.14
CA GLY A 127 1.55 1.85 12.41
C GLY A 127 2.62 1.17 11.59
N LEU A 128 3.33 1.97 10.79
CA LEU A 128 4.46 1.55 9.99
C LEU A 128 5.73 2.18 10.57
N TYR A 129 6.66 1.37 10.99
CA TYR A 129 7.96 1.78 11.51
C TYR A 129 9.02 1.64 10.42
N TYR A 130 9.72 2.71 10.12
CA TYR A 130 10.83 2.77 9.17
C TYR A 130 12.13 2.94 9.94
N PRO A 131 13.02 1.95 9.96
CA PRO A 131 14.31 2.05 10.62
C PRO A 131 15.23 3.03 9.89
N PRO A 132 16.22 3.63 10.57
CA PRO A 132 17.31 4.36 9.90
C PRO A 132 17.96 3.49 8.83
N THR A 133 18.16 4.04 7.66
CA THR A 133 18.70 3.31 6.51
C THR A 133 19.63 4.22 5.73
N ASN A 134 20.94 3.90 5.75
CA ASN A 134 21.95 4.64 5.02
C ASN A 134 23.15 3.72 4.76
N ALA A 135 23.66 3.70 3.53
CA ALA A 135 24.80 2.88 3.15
C ALA A 135 26.15 3.34 3.77
N CYS A 136 26.21 4.61 4.22
CA CYS A 136 27.45 5.24 4.70
C CYS A 136 27.53 5.38 6.22
N PHE A 137 26.42 5.24 6.95
CA PHE A 137 26.35 5.49 8.39
C PHE A 137 25.65 4.35 9.12
N THR A 138 26.16 4.03 10.28
CA THR A 138 25.52 3.15 11.27
C THR A 138 25.22 3.93 12.54
N ASN A 139 24.16 3.58 13.24
CA ASN A 139 23.81 4.16 14.54
C ASN A 139 24.15 3.18 15.65
N ASP A 140 24.75 3.72 16.72
CA ASP A 140 24.91 3.01 17.98
C ASP A 140 23.78 3.46 18.93
N GLY A 141 22.94 2.52 19.36
CA GLY A 141 21.82 2.77 20.29
C GLY A 141 20.48 3.10 19.59
N ALA A 142 19.53 3.63 20.37
CA ALA A 142 18.20 3.96 19.87
C ALA A 142 18.24 5.25 19.02
N PRO A 143 17.75 5.21 17.78
CA PRO A 143 17.70 6.39 16.94
C PRO A 143 16.66 7.40 17.43
N PRO A 144 16.84 8.70 17.18
CA PRO A 144 15.78 9.67 17.37
C PRO A 144 14.59 9.33 16.46
N LEU A 145 13.37 9.51 16.97
CA LEU A 145 12.13 9.13 16.31
C LEU A 145 11.36 10.34 15.82
N VAL A 146 11.00 10.35 14.55
CA VAL A 146 10.01 11.25 13.98
C VAL A 146 8.69 10.51 13.86
N THR A 147 7.63 11.03 14.47
CA THR A 147 6.30 10.44 14.40
C THR A 147 5.41 11.25 13.46
N TYR A 148 4.81 10.58 12.50
CA TYR A 148 3.82 11.13 11.56
C TYR A 148 2.42 10.63 11.91
N ILE A 149 1.48 11.56 12.00
CA ILE A 149 0.06 11.27 12.26
C ILE A 149 -0.74 11.87 11.09
N HIS A 150 -1.41 11.00 10.33
CA HIS A 150 -2.21 11.44 9.18
C HIS A 150 -3.43 12.27 9.61
N GLY A 151 -3.87 13.17 8.72
CA GLY A 151 -5.06 13.98 8.93
C GLY A 151 -6.34 13.30 8.49
N GLY A 152 -7.49 13.90 8.90
CA GLY A 152 -8.85 13.46 8.57
C GLY A 152 -9.17 12.09 9.16
N PRO A 153 -10.18 11.84 9.98
CA PRO A 153 -10.24 10.57 10.68
C PRO A 153 -10.28 9.37 9.73
N THR A 154 -11.02 9.43 8.63
CA THR A 154 -11.21 8.34 7.66
C THR A 154 -10.13 8.30 6.58
N SER A 155 -8.86 8.28 6.97
CA SER A 155 -7.70 8.08 6.12
C SER A 155 -6.82 6.98 6.70
N GLN A 156 -5.66 6.78 6.13
CA GLN A 156 -4.63 5.87 6.64
C GLN A 156 -3.26 6.26 6.11
N VAL A 157 -2.22 5.76 6.77
CA VAL A 157 -0.89 5.66 6.14
C VAL A 157 -0.82 4.34 5.40
N GLU A 158 -0.41 4.41 4.15
CA GLU A 158 -0.28 3.26 3.26
C GLU A 158 1.17 2.81 3.13
N ASN A 159 1.37 1.54 2.86
CA ASN A 159 2.68 0.95 2.63
C ASN A 159 3.17 1.27 1.20
N GLY A 160 3.34 2.55 0.92
CA GLY A 160 3.83 3.10 -0.34
C GLY A 160 5.11 3.89 -0.16
N PHE A 161 5.57 4.51 -1.24
CA PHE A 161 6.75 5.35 -1.23
C PHE A 161 6.49 6.67 -0.49
N SER A 162 7.31 6.95 0.52
CA SER A 162 7.23 8.18 1.32
C SER A 162 8.55 8.94 1.24
N MET A 163 8.51 10.14 0.66
CA MET A 163 9.66 11.04 0.62
C MET A 163 10.09 11.47 2.03
N ASP A 164 9.13 11.70 2.93
CA ASP A 164 9.44 12.08 4.32
C ASP A 164 10.14 10.94 5.05
N ALA A 165 9.62 9.72 4.95
CA ALA A 165 10.29 8.57 5.54
C ALA A 165 11.70 8.40 4.98
N ALA A 166 11.89 8.49 3.65
CA ALA A 166 13.19 8.40 3.01
C ALA A 166 14.15 9.51 3.47
N PHE A 167 13.64 10.75 3.59
CA PHE A 167 14.44 11.89 4.04
C PHE A 167 14.96 11.70 5.47
N PHE A 168 14.11 11.31 6.40
CA PHE A 168 14.51 11.16 7.79
C PHE A 168 15.36 9.91 8.01
N THR A 169 14.96 8.78 7.44
CA THR A 169 15.67 7.52 7.65
C THR A 169 17.09 7.54 7.08
N SER A 170 17.29 8.19 5.94
CA SER A 170 18.62 8.36 5.35
C SER A 170 19.56 9.25 6.18
N ARG A 171 19.05 9.97 7.19
CA ARG A 171 19.80 10.85 8.10
C ARG A 171 19.93 10.31 9.51
N GLY A 172 19.65 9.02 9.70
CA GLY A 172 19.82 8.35 11.00
C GLY A 172 18.63 8.45 11.94
N TYR A 173 17.49 9.02 11.52
CA TYR A 173 16.25 9.01 12.27
C TYR A 173 15.46 7.73 12.00
N ALA A 174 14.75 7.24 12.98
CA ALA A 174 13.61 6.37 12.74
C ALA A 174 12.38 7.22 12.36
N TYR A 175 11.50 6.68 11.52
CA TYR A 175 10.25 7.33 11.16
C TYR A 175 9.09 6.39 11.46
N PHE A 176 8.08 6.88 12.16
CA PHE A 176 6.93 6.08 12.57
C PHE A 176 5.63 6.74 12.12
N ALA A 177 4.93 6.09 11.23
CA ALA A 177 3.66 6.55 10.69
C ALA A 177 2.51 5.80 11.36
N VAL A 178 1.67 6.53 12.11
CA VAL A 178 0.63 5.96 12.97
C VAL A 178 -0.69 5.85 12.21
N ASN A 179 -1.29 4.65 12.25
CA ASN A 179 -2.67 4.39 11.89
C ASN A 179 -3.50 4.27 13.17
N TYR A 180 -3.93 5.41 13.71
CA TYR A 180 -4.73 5.47 14.93
C TYR A 180 -6.16 4.97 14.71
N ARG A 181 -6.92 4.76 15.80
CA ARG A 181 -8.35 4.40 15.73
C ARG A 181 -9.13 5.41 14.89
N GLY A 182 -10.00 4.92 14.02
CA GLY A 182 -10.64 5.73 12.99
C GLY A 182 -9.97 5.61 11.62
N SER A 183 -8.72 5.09 11.54
CA SER A 183 -8.05 4.85 10.27
C SER A 183 -8.73 3.74 9.48
N THR A 184 -8.70 3.86 8.14
CA THR A 184 -9.15 2.82 7.22
C THR A 184 -8.14 1.68 7.11
N GLY A 185 -8.51 0.56 6.47
CA GLY A 185 -7.59 -0.56 6.22
C GLY A 185 -7.53 -1.62 7.32
N TYR A 186 -8.14 -1.38 8.49
CA TYR A 186 -8.10 -2.26 9.67
C TYR A 186 -9.46 -2.86 10.04
N GLY A 187 -10.42 -2.76 9.15
CA GLY A 187 -11.78 -3.23 9.35
C GLY A 187 -12.72 -2.16 9.91
N ARG A 188 -14.02 -2.49 9.87
CA ARG A 188 -15.07 -1.55 10.22
C ARG A 188 -15.06 -1.17 11.71
N SER A 189 -14.83 -2.15 12.58
CA SER A 189 -14.77 -1.92 14.03
C SER A 189 -13.61 -1.04 14.49
N TYR A 190 -12.56 -0.92 13.68
CA TYR A 190 -11.42 -0.05 13.94
C TYR A 190 -11.68 1.38 13.46
N ARG A 191 -12.42 1.50 12.37
CA ARG A 191 -12.77 2.79 11.76
C ARG A 191 -13.91 3.50 12.50
N ASP A 192 -14.97 2.80 12.93
CA ASP A 192 -16.18 3.27 13.60
C ASP A 192 -15.99 3.31 15.11
#